data_cbd029b0c5c668233b5c315988daab08
#
_entry.id   cbd029b0c5c668233b5c315988daab08
#
_cell.length_a   1.000
_cell.length_b   1.000
_cell.length_c   1.000
_cell.angle_alpha   90.00
_cell.angle_beta   90.00
_cell.angle_gamma   90.00
#
_symmetry.space_group_name_H-M   'P 1'
#
loop_
_entity.id
_entity.type
_entity.pdbx_description
1 polymer ?
#
loop_
_entity_poly.entity_id
_entity_poly.type
_entity_poly.pdbx_seq_one_letter_code
_entity_poly.pdbx_strand_id
1 'polypeptide(L)'
;TDKSAENVDKNNPKEKTLEDNKLPIAEAKSVTATNKSAENVDKNNPKEKSTTIPVKAKTKPVKQPPIEKKPFLEFVNDHLIPEIENEFKLKGKEVKKINIQKTHRPIAEDICWVIYCEIKDTCNFWLSFEKDDITSLKSFSLCKNYEKPSIIESFLIDEKKITLKLIISRILQRLNGQKLIGAN
;
A
#
# COMPACT_ATOMS: atom_id res chain seq x y z
N THR A 1 71.68 -4.35 -10.70
CA THR A 1 71.74 -5.80 -10.94
C THR A 1 70.52 -6.42 -10.36
N ASP A 2 69.59 -6.84 -11.02
CA ASP A 2 69.28 -7.74 -12.07
C ASP A 2 67.83 -8.19 -11.83
N LYS A 3 66.98 -7.92 -12.82
CA LYS A 3 66.24 -8.84 -13.69
C LYS A 3 65.07 -9.60 -13.09
N SER A 4 63.94 -9.30 -13.63
CA SER A 4 63.05 -10.17 -14.49
C SER A 4 62.13 -11.09 -13.69
N ALA A 5 60.87 -11.28 -13.95
CA ALA A 5 60.21 -11.53 -15.21
C ALA A 5 58.70 -11.39 -15.05
N GLU A 6 58.08 -10.99 -16.11
CA GLU A 6 56.73 -11.21 -16.58
C GLU A 6 56.15 -12.59 -16.23
N ASN A 7 54.87 -12.59 -15.89
CA ASN A 7 54.02 -13.68 -16.36
C ASN A 7 52.61 -13.15 -16.69
N VAL A 8 52.38 -13.11 -17.98
CA VAL A 8 51.10 -12.93 -18.65
C VAL A 8 50.43 -14.30 -18.69
N ASP A 9 49.26 -14.45 -18.19
CA ASP A 9 48.40 -15.55 -18.63
C ASP A 9 46.98 -15.05 -18.96
N LYS A 10 46.75 -15.15 -20.25
CA LYS A 10 45.49 -15.02 -20.94
C LYS A 10 44.68 -16.28 -20.69
N ASN A 11 43.45 -16.14 -20.26
CA ASN A 11 42.40 -17.09 -20.63
C ASN A 11 41.03 -16.43 -20.63
N ASN A 12 40.63 -15.99 -21.84
CA ASN A 12 39.24 -15.93 -22.26
C ASN A 12 38.99 -17.22 -23.07
N PRO A 13 37.92 -17.95 -22.88
CA PRO A 13 37.07 -18.14 -24.04
C PRO A 13 35.55 -18.28 -23.76
N LYS A 14 34.85 -17.78 -24.74
CA LYS A 14 33.63 -18.27 -25.38
C LYS A 14 32.26 -17.89 -24.82
N GLU A 15 31.74 -16.91 -25.49
CA GLU A 15 30.39 -16.90 -26.06
C GLU A 15 29.77 -18.28 -26.27
N LYS A 16 28.55 -18.47 -25.81
CA LYS A 16 27.61 -19.42 -26.37
C LYS A 16 26.26 -18.78 -26.54
N THR A 17 25.99 -18.61 -27.79
CA THR A 17 24.78 -18.27 -28.51
C THR A 17 23.56 -19.09 -28.09
N LEU A 18 22.42 -18.40 -27.96
CA LEU A 18 21.05 -18.69 -28.42
C LEU A 18 20.61 -20.17 -28.52
N GLU A 19 19.51 -20.46 -27.83
CA GLU A 19 18.45 -21.23 -28.45
C GLU A 19 17.08 -20.83 -27.89
N ASP A 20 16.25 -20.49 -28.84
CA ASP A 20 14.82 -20.28 -28.76
C ASP A 20 14.08 -21.44 -28.09
N ASN A 21 13.13 -21.18 -27.25
CA ASN A 21 12.03 -22.10 -27.07
C ASN A 21 10.69 -21.38 -27.02
N LYS A 22 10.02 -21.61 -28.11
CA LYS A 22 8.74 -21.16 -28.59
C LYS A 22 7.61 -21.82 -27.79
N LEU A 23 6.59 -21.06 -27.53
CA LEU A 23 5.25 -21.34 -27.01
C LEU A 23 4.61 -22.65 -27.49
N PRO A 24 3.56 -23.12 -26.79
CA PRO A 24 2.29 -23.07 -27.49
C PRO A 24 1.13 -22.46 -26.69
N ILE A 25 0.40 -21.68 -27.42
CA ILE A 25 -0.96 -21.20 -27.21
C ILE A 25 -1.91 -22.40 -27.21
N ALA A 26 -2.80 -22.47 -26.25
CA ALA A 26 -4.00 -23.31 -26.38
C ALA A 26 -5.23 -22.47 -26.04
N GLU A 27 -5.95 -22.13 -27.09
CA GLU A 27 -7.37 -21.78 -27.09
C GLU A 27 -8.20 -22.97 -26.60
N ALA A 28 -9.29 -22.69 -25.90
CA ALA A 28 -10.61 -23.28 -26.10
C ALA A 28 -11.58 -22.76 -25.03
N LYS A 29 -12.51 -22.02 -25.48
CA LYS A 29 -13.93 -22.28 -25.82
C LYS A 29 -14.89 -21.99 -24.68
N SER A 30 -15.69 -20.99 -24.98
CA SER A 30 -17.00 -20.64 -24.46
C SER A 30 -17.96 -21.86 -24.45
N VAL A 31 -18.76 -21.99 -23.39
CA VAL A 31 -20.06 -22.65 -23.49
C VAL A 31 -21.08 -21.84 -22.67
N THR A 32 -21.99 -21.31 -23.41
CA THR A 32 -23.27 -20.74 -23.03
C THR A 32 -24.24 -21.85 -22.63
N ALA A 33 -24.98 -21.72 -21.56
CA ALA A 33 -26.26 -22.39 -21.41
C ALA A 33 -27.23 -21.60 -20.54
N THR A 34 -28.20 -21.14 -21.21
CA THR A 34 -29.50 -20.57 -20.81
C THR A 34 -30.42 -21.66 -20.21
N ASN A 35 -31.24 -21.29 -19.21
CA ASN A 35 -32.63 -21.70 -19.01
C ASN A 35 -33.19 -20.94 -17.81
N LYS A 36 -34.14 -20.04 -17.97
CA LYS A 36 -35.60 -20.04 -18.24
C LYS A 36 -36.44 -20.63 -17.11
N SER A 37 -37.22 -19.72 -16.54
CA SER A 37 -38.67 -19.67 -16.26
C SER A 37 -39.22 -20.46 -15.08
N ALA A 38 -39.94 -19.80 -14.20
CA ALA A 38 -41.43 -19.81 -14.24
C ALA A 38 -42.00 -18.93 -13.12
N GLU A 39 -42.95 -18.17 -13.56
CA GLU A 39 -43.97 -17.40 -12.84
C GLU A 39 -44.75 -18.21 -11.80
N ASN A 40 -45.19 -17.56 -10.76
CA ASN A 40 -46.60 -17.72 -10.34
C ASN A 40 -47.15 -16.48 -9.67
N VAL A 41 -48.22 -16.03 -10.26
CA VAL A 41 -49.13 -14.97 -9.87
C VAL A 41 -50.12 -15.53 -8.86
N ASP A 42 -50.44 -14.82 -7.78
CA ASP A 42 -51.83 -14.73 -7.37
C ASP A 42 -52.15 -13.46 -6.60
N LYS A 43 -53.28 -12.92 -6.99
CA LYS A 43 -53.97 -11.69 -6.58
C LYS A 43 -54.64 -11.87 -5.23
N ASN A 44 -54.70 -10.80 -4.43
CA ASN A 44 -55.94 -10.27 -3.91
C ASN A 44 -55.73 -8.97 -3.10
N ASN A 45 -56.37 -7.91 -3.61
CA ASN A 45 -56.73 -6.67 -2.88
C ASN A 45 -58.22 -6.80 -2.53
N PRO A 46 -58.83 -6.17 -1.52
CA PRO A 46 -58.99 -4.71 -1.50
C PRO A 46 -59.15 -3.98 -0.13
N LYS A 47 -58.94 -2.62 -0.18
CA LYS A 47 -59.64 -1.52 0.54
C LYS A 47 -59.67 -1.51 2.08
N GLU A 48 -59.39 -0.44 2.78
CA GLU A 48 -59.76 0.97 2.75
C GLU A 48 -59.16 1.78 3.92
N LYS A 49 -58.92 3.06 3.62
CA LYS A 49 -59.00 4.30 4.45
C LYS A 49 -57.96 4.62 5.53
N SER A 50 -57.14 5.58 5.17
CA SER A 50 -57.05 6.94 5.76
C SER A 50 -56.77 7.06 7.27
N THR A 51 -55.57 7.57 7.59
CA THR A 51 -55.41 8.79 8.39
C THR A 51 -53.92 9.23 8.37
N THR A 52 -53.72 10.44 7.95
CA THR A 52 -52.51 11.24 7.88
C THR A 52 -51.89 11.49 9.25
N ILE A 53 -50.64 11.13 9.47
CA ILE A 53 -49.76 11.81 10.40
C ILE A 53 -48.35 11.81 9.77
N PRO A 54 -47.67 12.96 9.62
CA PRO A 54 -46.32 12.98 9.03
C PRO A 54 -45.30 12.53 10.04
N VAL A 55 -44.89 11.28 9.94
CA VAL A 55 -43.72 10.79 10.66
C VAL A 55 -42.49 11.25 9.86
N LYS A 56 -41.77 12.19 10.44
CA LYS A 56 -40.45 12.60 10.06
C LYS A 56 -39.57 11.34 9.88
N ALA A 57 -39.40 10.91 8.65
CA ALA A 57 -38.45 9.87 8.31
C ALA A 57 -37.05 10.38 8.64
N LYS A 58 -36.49 9.90 9.74
CA LYS A 58 -35.06 9.98 9.99
C LYS A 58 -34.41 9.09 8.94
N THR A 59 -33.94 9.66 7.86
CA THR A 59 -33.03 9.05 6.92
C THR A 59 -31.80 8.61 7.71
N LYS A 60 -31.65 7.31 7.91
CA LYS A 60 -30.43 6.72 8.42
C LYS A 60 -29.32 7.11 7.43
N PRO A 61 -28.19 7.70 7.87
CA PRO A 61 -27.11 8.00 6.96
C PRO A 61 -26.65 6.67 6.33
N VAL A 62 -26.66 6.63 5.01
CA VAL A 62 -26.09 5.54 4.22
C VAL A 62 -24.62 5.45 4.65
N LYS A 63 -24.25 4.41 5.39
CA LYS A 63 -22.88 4.16 5.78
C LYS A 63 -22.10 3.88 4.49
N GLN A 64 -21.33 4.85 4.04
CA GLN A 64 -20.36 4.62 2.98
C GLN A 64 -19.44 3.45 3.37
N PRO A 65 -19.07 2.58 2.43
CA PRO A 65 -18.16 1.49 2.74
C PRO A 65 -16.86 2.04 3.35
N PRO A 66 -16.27 1.33 4.31
CA PRO A 66 -15.02 1.77 4.92
C PRO A 66 -13.95 2.04 3.86
N ILE A 67 -13.24 3.15 3.97
CA ILE A 67 -12.19 3.56 3.04
C ILE A 67 -11.07 2.51 2.92
N GLU A 68 -10.87 1.72 3.96
CA GLU A 68 -9.90 0.63 4.01
C GLU A 68 -10.24 -0.55 3.08
N LYS A 69 -11.43 -0.58 2.50
CA LYS A 69 -11.85 -1.59 1.51
C LYS A 69 -11.57 -1.19 0.06
N LYS A 70 -11.07 0.02 -0.16
CA LYS A 70 -10.68 0.50 -1.47
C LYS A 70 -9.45 -0.26 -2.01
N PRO A 71 -9.24 -0.28 -3.33
CA PRO A 71 -8.00 -0.78 -3.93
C PRO A 71 -6.78 -0.14 -3.26
N PHE A 72 -5.71 -0.92 -3.06
CA PHE A 72 -4.53 -0.49 -2.28
C PHE A 72 -3.96 0.85 -2.73
N LEU A 73 -3.72 1.02 -4.03
CA LEU A 73 -3.15 2.26 -4.55
C LEU A 73 -4.10 3.45 -4.43
N GLU A 74 -5.41 3.25 -4.60
CA GLU A 74 -6.41 4.28 -4.37
C GLU A 74 -6.44 4.69 -2.89
N PHE A 75 -6.47 3.71 -1.98
CA PHE A 75 -6.39 3.98 -0.55
C PHE A 75 -5.14 4.77 -0.17
N VAL A 76 -3.98 4.40 -0.72
CA VAL A 76 -2.73 5.08 -0.39
C VAL A 76 -2.68 6.50 -0.96
N ASN A 77 -3.00 6.67 -2.24
CA ASN A 77 -2.89 7.97 -2.90
C ASN A 77 -3.97 8.97 -2.47
N ASP A 78 -5.22 8.50 -2.30
CA ASP A 78 -6.36 9.40 -2.05
C ASP A 78 -6.61 9.64 -0.56
N HIS A 79 -6.09 8.75 0.32
CA HIS A 79 -6.38 8.85 1.75
C HIS A 79 -5.12 8.84 2.61
N LEU A 80 -4.21 7.86 2.44
CA LEU A 80 -3.09 7.71 3.37
C LEU A 80 -2.05 8.84 3.21
N ILE A 81 -1.63 9.12 2.00
CA ILE A 81 -0.64 10.17 1.71
C ILE A 81 -1.17 11.56 2.12
N PRO A 82 -2.38 11.99 1.69
CA PRO A 82 -2.90 13.30 2.08
C PRO A 82 -3.08 13.46 3.60
N GLU A 83 -3.48 12.39 4.28
CA GLU A 83 -3.67 12.45 5.72
C GLU A 83 -2.34 12.48 6.48
N ILE A 84 -1.29 11.80 5.98
CA ILE A 84 0.07 11.93 6.51
C ILE A 84 0.54 13.39 6.40
N GLU A 85 0.39 14.01 5.23
CA GLU A 85 0.77 15.41 5.02
C GLU A 85 0.02 16.36 5.95
N ASN A 86 -1.30 16.16 6.10
CA ASN A 86 -2.15 16.95 6.98
C ASN A 86 -1.69 16.86 8.45
N GLU A 87 -1.45 15.65 8.95
CA GLU A 87 -1.01 15.41 10.31
C GLU A 87 0.38 16.04 10.60
N PHE A 88 1.31 15.99 9.65
CA PHE A 88 2.59 16.68 9.81
C PHE A 88 2.44 18.18 9.80
N LYS A 89 1.59 18.72 8.93
CA LYS A 89 1.28 20.15 8.90
C LYS A 89 0.68 20.64 10.22
N LEU A 90 -0.24 19.85 10.81
CA LEU A 90 -0.81 20.16 12.13
C LEU A 90 0.25 20.18 13.25
N LYS A 91 1.33 19.43 13.08
CA LYS A 91 2.48 19.42 14.01
C LYS A 91 3.56 20.44 13.65
N GLY A 92 3.28 21.33 12.72
CA GLY A 92 4.23 22.36 12.29
C GLY A 92 5.43 21.81 11.53
N LYS A 93 5.29 20.62 10.90
CA LYS A 93 6.32 19.99 10.09
C LYS A 93 5.96 20.07 8.60
N GLU A 94 6.94 20.42 7.78
CA GLU A 94 6.78 20.53 6.34
C GLU A 94 7.25 19.22 5.67
N VAL A 95 6.37 18.59 4.89
CA VAL A 95 6.72 17.45 4.05
C VAL A 95 7.29 17.97 2.73
N LYS A 96 8.55 17.69 2.45
CA LYS A 96 9.19 18.06 1.18
C LYS A 96 8.80 17.14 0.04
N LYS A 97 8.70 15.85 0.35
CA LYS A 97 8.40 14.83 -0.64
C LYS A 97 7.71 13.63 0.03
N ILE A 98 6.64 13.17 -0.58
CA ILE A 98 6.02 11.91 -0.23
C ILE A 98 5.53 11.23 -1.51
N ASN A 99 5.80 9.95 -1.66
CA ASN A 99 5.34 9.16 -2.80
C ASN A 99 5.30 7.68 -2.47
N ILE A 100 4.51 6.93 -3.24
CA ILE A 100 4.50 5.47 -3.22
C ILE A 100 5.06 4.93 -4.53
N GLN A 101 5.88 3.90 -4.45
CA GLN A 101 6.40 3.20 -5.62
C GLN A 101 6.74 1.75 -5.28
N LYS A 102 6.74 0.90 -6.30
CA LYS A 102 7.22 -0.48 -6.17
C LYS A 102 8.72 -0.50 -6.40
N THR A 103 9.49 -0.74 -5.33
CA THR A 103 10.95 -0.65 -5.35
C THR A 103 11.56 -1.53 -4.26
N HIS A 104 12.88 -1.57 -4.22
CA HIS A 104 13.59 -2.28 -3.15
C HIS A 104 13.30 -1.63 -1.79
N ARG A 105 13.04 -2.48 -0.81
CA ARG A 105 12.93 -2.07 0.59
C ARG A 105 14.27 -1.51 1.04
N PRO A 106 14.30 -0.41 1.81
CA PRO A 106 15.55 0.08 2.38
C PRO A 106 16.27 -1.02 3.17
N ILE A 107 17.58 -1.19 2.96
CA ILE A 107 18.43 -2.17 3.64
C ILE A 107 18.20 -3.63 3.20
N ALA A 108 17.09 -3.95 2.56
CA ALA A 108 16.74 -5.27 2.08
C ALA A 108 16.68 -5.30 0.54
N GLU A 109 16.86 -6.47 -0.04
CA GLU A 109 16.89 -6.63 -1.50
C GLU A 109 15.51 -6.95 -2.09
N ASP A 110 14.52 -7.24 -1.27
CA ASP A 110 13.17 -7.57 -1.72
C ASP A 110 12.44 -6.37 -2.31
N ILE A 111 11.72 -6.61 -3.41
CA ILE A 111 10.89 -5.59 -4.07
C ILE A 111 9.49 -5.61 -3.45
N CYS A 112 9.06 -4.46 -2.97
CA CYS A 112 7.75 -4.29 -2.35
C CYS A 112 7.18 -2.89 -2.62
N TRP A 113 5.99 -2.59 -2.14
CA TRP A 113 5.43 -1.25 -2.18
C TRP A 113 6.02 -0.41 -1.05
N VAL A 114 6.65 0.70 -1.41
CA VAL A 114 7.33 1.58 -0.46
C VAL A 114 6.76 2.99 -0.55
N ILE A 115 6.24 3.49 0.57
CA ILE A 115 5.96 4.90 0.76
C ILE A 115 7.22 5.53 1.32
N TYR A 116 7.80 6.46 0.57
CA TYR A 116 8.90 7.31 1.00
C TYR A 116 8.37 8.66 1.41
N CYS A 117 8.80 9.17 2.55
CA CYS A 117 8.48 10.50 3.03
C CYS A 117 9.73 11.22 3.53
N GLU A 118 9.93 12.43 3.04
CA GLU A 118 10.98 13.35 3.46
C GLU A 118 10.33 14.52 4.22
N ILE A 119 10.68 14.65 5.50
CA ILE A 119 10.23 15.74 6.36
C ILE A 119 11.39 16.72 6.50
N LYS A 120 11.15 17.97 6.12
CA LYS A 120 12.15 19.04 6.11
C LYS A 120 12.84 19.16 7.47
N ASP A 121 14.17 19.24 7.43
CA ASP A 121 15.04 19.46 8.59
C ASP A 121 14.77 18.50 9.77
N THR A 122 14.19 17.34 9.49
CA THR A 122 13.80 16.40 10.53
C THR A 122 14.30 14.98 10.25
N CYS A 123 13.69 14.30 9.29
CA CYS A 123 14.01 12.89 8.97
C CYS A 123 13.40 12.45 7.66
N ASN A 124 13.86 11.31 7.19
CA ASN A 124 13.21 10.56 6.14
C ASN A 124 12.72 9.24 6.71
N PHE A 125 11.56 8.76 6.24
CA PHE A 125 11.09 7.44 6.59
C PHE A 125 10.55 6.67 5.38
N TRP A 126 10.52 5.37 5.51
CA TRP A 126 10.00 4.42 4.54
C TRP A 126 9.00 3.51 5.25
N LEU A 127 7.78 3.46 4.74
CA LEU A 127 6.77 2.49 5.14
C LEU A 127 6.59 1.50 3.99
N SER A 128 6.98 0.27 4.19
CA SER A 128 6.97 -0.78 3.18
C SER A 128 5.82 -1.76 3.42
N PHE A 129 5.14 -2.14 2.34
CA PHE A 129 4.08 -3.16 2.31
C PHE A 129 4.54 -4.31 1.43
N GLU A 130 4.51 -5.52 1.94
CA GLU A 130 4.95 -6.70 1.19
C GLU A 130 4.10 -6.96 -0.06
N LYS A 131 2.80 -6.71 0.05
CA LYS A 131 1.82 -6.88 -1.04
C LYS A 131 1.03 -5.59 -1.24
N ASP A 132 0.26 -5.53 -2.31
CA ASP A 132 -0.72 -4.48 -2.61
C ASP A 132 -1.99 -4.57 -1.75
N ASP A 133 -1.78 -4.72 -0.44
CA ASP A 133 -2.80 -4.85 0.58
C ASP A 133 -2.35 -4.20 1.89
N ILE A 134 -3.21 -3.36 2.47
CA ILE A 134 -2.95 -2.69 3.75
C ILE A 134 -2.82 -3.67 4.93
N THR A 135 -3.35 -4.88 4.80
CA THR A 135 -3.27 -5.93 5.83
C THR A 135 -2.01 -6.78 5.69
N SER A 136 -1.27 -6.68 4.58
CA SER A 136 -0.02 -7.41 4.37
C SER A 136 1.03 -7.05 5.42
N LEU A 137 2.09 -7.84 5.51
CA LEU A 137 3.22 -7.51 6.37
C LEU A 137 3.80 -6.15 5.99
N LYS A 138 4.10 -5.38 7.00
CA LYS A 138 4.63 -4.03 6.87
C LYS A 138 5.90 -3.87 7.66
N SER A 139 6.80 -3.06 7.14
CA SER A 139 8.00 -2.64 7.86
C SER A 139 8.17 -1.13 7.80
N PHE A 140 8.86 -0.61 8.78
CA PHE A 140 9.16 0.80 8.92
C PHE A 140 10.66 1.00 9.06
N SER A 141 11.19 1.95 8.32
CA SER A 141 12.59 2.38 8.44
C SER A 141 12.63 3.89 8.50
N LEU A 142 13.58 4.42 9.21
CA LEU A 142 13.77 5.87 9.28
C LEU A 142 15.26 6.22 9.39
N CYS A 143 15.59 7.44 8.98
CA CYS A 143 16.90 8.04 9.23
C CYS A 143 16.76 9.52 9.55
N LYS A 144 17.75 10.07 10.25
CA LYS A 144 17.89 11.51 10.48
C LYS A 144 18.68 12.12 9.34
N ASN A 145 18.27 13.33 8.91
CA ASN A 145 19.08 14.23 8.09
C ASN A 145 19.92 13.54 6.99
N TYR A 146 19.29 13.00 5.94
CA TYR A 146 19.98 12.47 4.75
C TYR A 146 20.91 11.25 4.97
N GLU A 147 20.90 10.68 6.17
CA GLU A 147 21.58 9.42 6.44
C GLU A 147 20.85 8.25 5.75
N LYS A 148 21.53 7.13 5.62
CA LYS A 148 20.88 5.90 5.17
C LYS A 148 20.21 5.22 6.35
N PRO A 149 19.02 4.64 6.17
CA PRO A 149 18.40 3.85 7.22
C PRO A 149 19.27 2.65 7.56
N SER A 150 19.44 2.39 8.85
CA SER A 150 20.27 1.27 9.35
C SER A 150 19.45 0.14 9.97
N ILE A 151 18.15 0.35 10.18
CA ILE A 151 17.26 -0.58 10.87
C ILE A 151 15.94 -0.71 10.11
N ILE A 152 15.45 -1.93 10.02
CA ILE A 152 14.10 -2.26 9.58
C ILE A 152 13.32 -2.74 10.80
N GLU A 153 12.22 -2.10 11.11
CA GLU A 153 11.33 -2.47 12.20
C GLU A 153 10.00 -3.04 11.65
N SER A 154 9.48 -4.05 12.32
CA SER A 154 8.13 -4.54 12.06
C SER A 154 7.09 -3.47 12.37
N PHE A 155 6.04 -3.39 11.55
CA PHE A 155 5.02 -2.34 11.67
C PHE A 155 3.62 -2.94 11.65
N LEU A 156 2.88 -2.78 12.77
CA LEU A 156 1.49 -3.26 12.92
C LEU A 156 1.32 -4.77 12.59
N ILE A 157 2.21 -5.63 13.11
CA ILE A 157 2.18 -7.08 12.82
C ILE A 157 1.08 -7.82 13.60
N ASP A 158 0.77 -7.37 14.81
CA ASP A 158 -0.17 -8.05 15.69
C ASP A 158 -1.59 -7.47 15.62
N GLU A 159 -1.82 -6.53 14.70
CA GLU A 159 -3.09 -5.83 14.62
C GLU A 159 -4.10 -6.60 13.76
N LYS A 160 -5.20 -7.01 14.38
CA LYS A 160 -6.29 -7.74 13.70
C LYS A 160 -7.05 -6.89 12.69
N LYS A 161 -7.05 -5.57 12.87
CA LYS A 161 -7.77 -4.64 12.00
C LYS A 161 -6.91 -3.42 11.72
N ILE A 162 -6.49 -3.29 10.48
CA ILE A 162 -5.75 -2.14 10.01
C ILE A 162 -6.72 -1.06 9.56
N THR A 163 -6.52 0.17 10.05
CA THR A 163 -7.29 1.35 9.66
C THR A 163 -6.35 2.50 9.32
N LEU A 164 -6.83 3.45 8.52
CA LEU A 164 -6.10 4.66 8.17
C LEU A 164 -5.55 5.36 9.42
N LYS A 165 -6.40 5.61 10.40
CA LYS A 165 -6.03 6.29 11.65
C LYS A 165 -4.96 5.51 12.43
N LEU A 166 -5.03 4.18 12.42
CA LEU A 166 -4.06 3.33 13.13
C LEU A 166 -2.69 3.43 12.47
N ILE A 167 -2.62 3.37 11.13
CA ILE A 167 -1.36 3.51 10.38
C ILE A 167 -0.71 4.84 10.73
N ILE A 168 -1.45 5.94 10.62
CA ILE A 168 -0.94 7.29 10.88
C ILE A 168 -0.50 7.44 12.34
N SER A 169 -1.34 7.03 13.28
CA SER A 169 -1.00 7.08 14.71
C SER A 169 0.30 6.33 15.01
N ARG A 170 0.52 5.17 14.38
CA ARG A 170 1.75 4.41 14.58
C ARG A 170 2.97 5.07 13.94
N ILE A 171 2.83 5.69 12.75
CA ILE A 171 3.90 6.50 12.14
C ILE A 171 4.31 7.61 13.10
N LEU A 172 3.34 8.41 13.57
CA LEU A 172 3.59 9.50 14.50
C LEU A 172 4.22 9.03 15.82
N GLN A 173 3.75 7.91 16.36
CA GLN A 173 4.32 7.32 17.57
C GLN A 173 5.79 6.93 17.38
N ARG A 174 6.16 6.34 16.22
CA ARG A 174 7.55 5.98 15.91
C ARG A 174 8.45 7.22 15.84
N LEU A 175 7.99 8.23 15.12
CA LEU A 175 8.73 9.49 14.99
C LEU A 175 8.84 10.25 16.32
N ASN A 176 7.78 10.24 17.13
CA ASN A 176 7.80 10.85 18.44
C ASN A 176 8.72 10.09 19.42
N GLY A 177 8.71 8.76 19.38
CA GLY A 177 9.63 7.93 20.17
C GLY A 177 11.10 8.20 19.87
N GLN A 178 11.42 8.66 18.66
CA GLN A 178 12.76 9.15 18.28
C GLN A 178 12.97 10.63 18.51
N LYS A 179 12.01 11.32 19.17
CA LYS A 179 12.01 12.78 19.45
C LYS A 179 12.16 13.64 18.18
N LEU A 180 11.59 13.20 17.06
CA LEU A 180 11.70 13.89 15.78
C LEU A 180 10.58 14.89 15.54
N ILE A 181 9.39 14.65 16.09
CA ILE A 181 8.19 15.46 15.84
C ILE A 181 7.49 15.97 17.12
N GLY A 182 7.87 15.47 18.29
CA GLY A 182 7.32 15.93 19.56
C GLY A 182 7.95 17.24 20.02
N ALA A 183 7.19 18.06 20.76
CA ALA A 183 7.78 19.13 21.56
C ALA A 183 8.64 18.52 22.68
N ASN A 184 9.85 19.01 22.84
CA ASN A 184 10.69 18.69 23.98
C ASN A 184 10.18 19.43 25.24
#